data_47c423a52357426dd7f3df1cd4533b3b
#
_entry.id   47c423a52357426dd7f3df1cd4533b3b
#
_cell.length_a   1.000
_cell.length_b   1.000
_cell.length_c   1.000
_cell.angle_alpha   90.00
_cell.angle_beta   90.00
_cell.angle_gamma   90.00
#
_symmetry.space_group_name_H-M   'P 1'
#
loop_
_entity.id
_entity.type
_entity.pdbx_description
1 polymer ?
#
loop_
_entity_poly.entity_id
_entity_poly.type
_entity_poly.pdbx_seq_one_letter_code
_entity_poly.pdbx_strand_id
1 'polypeptide(L)'
;MSQEQTNGLSQLQKLQALQAQNKAKAKTSSMVKLENVVGVYLGTEPTEHFPKLLDSNGNKLQEEKNGRKVDKRSETSDGWTYTFAEFSTCKTIKIVLSNPANVQLMGTYKLSGLGYDIKSGNMYFIEKDTTITNY
;
A
#
# COMPACT_ATOMS: atom_id res chain seq x y z
N MET A 1 -43.57 -11.75 2.23
CA MET A 1 -43.04 -12.88 1.46
C MET A 1 -41.74 -13.34 2.01
N SER A 2 -41.68 -14.63 2.31
CA SER A 2 -40.51 -15.22 2.99
C SER A 2 -39.20 -15.13 2.18
N GLN A 3 -39.27 -15.13 0.85
CA GLN A 3 -38.09 -15.06 0.00
C GLN A 3 -37.35 -13.72 0.08
N GLU A 4 -38.04 -12.61 0.13
CA GLU A 4 -37.42 -11.30 0.27
C GLU A 4 -36.76 -11.13 1.62
N GLN A 5 -37.40 -11.60 2.69
CA GLN A 5 -36.83 -11.58 4.03
C GLN A 5 -35.59 -12.46 4.12
N THR A 6 -35.59 -13.62 3.49
CA THR A 6 -34.45 -14.54 3.45
C THR A 6 -33.29 -13.91 2.69
N ASN A 7 -33.55 -13.24 1.55
CA ASN A 7 -32.51 -12.55 0.79
C ASN A 7 -31.90 -11.38 1.57
N GLY A 8 -32.70 -10.62 2.31
CA GLY A 8 -32.22 -9.54 3.15
C GLY A 8 -31.29 -10.03 4.26
N LEU A 9 -31.67 -11.10 4.94
CA LEU A 9 -30.84 -11.73 5.97
C LEU A 9 -29.56 -12.29 5.39
N SER A 10 -29.62 -12.93 4.22
CA SER A 10 -28.44 -13.46 3.54
C SER A 10 -27.46 -12.35 3.14
N GLN A 11 -27.96 -11.22 2.65
CA GLN A 11 -27.14 -10.06 2.33
C GLN A 11 -26.48 -9.46 3.57
N LEU A 12 -27.22 -9.36 4.67
CA LEU A 12 -26.68 -8.86 5.93
C LEU A 12 -25.58 -9.77 6.46
N GLN A 13 -25.77 -11.08 6.39
CA GLN A 13 -24.75 -12.06 6.77
C GLN A 13 -23.49 -11.94 5.91
N LYS A 14 -23.65 -11.75 4.60
CA LYS A 14 -22.52 -11.53 3.67
C LYS A 14 -21.77 -10.24 4.02
N LEU A 15 -22.47 -9.17 4.33
CA LEU A 15 -21.85 -7.91 4.75
C LEU A 15 -21.07 -8.07 6.05
N GLN A 16 -21.63 -8.76 7.03
CA GLN A 16 -20.93 -9.02 8.29
C GLN A 16 -19.69 -9.88 8.09
N ALA A 17 -19.78 -10.90 7.24
CA ALA A 17 -18.63 -11.73 6.88
C ALA A 17 -17.55 -10.90 6.18
N LEU A 18 -17.93 -10.02 5.25
CA LEU A 18 -17.01 -9.14 4.56
C LEU A 18 -16.33 -8.17 5.51
N GLN A 19 -17.07 -7.59 6.44
CA GLN A 19 -16.50 -6.71 7.47
C GLN A 19 -15.51 -7.44 8.37
N ALA A 20 -15.82 -8.68 8.76
CA ALA A 20 -14.93 -9.51 9.54
C ALA A 20 -13.64 -9.84 8.79
N GLN A 21 -13.75 -10.16 7.49
CA GLN A 21 -12.59 -10.38 6.63
C GLN A 21 -11.75 -9.12 6.48
N ASN A 22 -12.37 -7.97 6.30
CA ASN A 22 -11.66 -6.70 6.18
C ASN A 22 -10.94 -6.32 7.47
N LYS A 23 -11.55 -6.57 8.63
CA LYS A 23 -10.89 -6.39 9.92
C LYS A 23 -9.72 -7.34 10.11
N ALA A 24 -9.86 -8.60 9.73
CA ALA A 24 -8.80 -9.59 9.79
C ALA A 24 -7.64 -9.20 8.86
N LYS A 25 -7.94 -8.77 7.64
CA LYS A 25 -6.93 -8.28 6.69
C LYS A 25 -6.22 -7.03 7.22
N ALA A 26 -6.94 -6.10 7.82
CA ALA A 26 -6.35 -4.91 8.42
C ALA A 26 -5.39 -5.26 9.57
N LYS A 27 -5.70 -6.28 10.37
CA LYS A 27 -4.83 -6.75 11.45
C LYS A 27 -3.59 -7.47 10.94
N THR A 28 -3.70 -8.24 9.86
CA THR A 28 -2.59 -9.01 9.31
C THR A 28 -1.70 -8.20 8.38
N SER A 29 -2.09 -6.96 8.05
CA SER A 29 -1.33 -6.07 7.15
C SER A 29 -0.96 -6.74 5.83
N SER A 30 -1.85 -7.62 5.31
CA SER A 30 -1.58 -8.35 4.09
C SER A 30 -1.50 -7.43 2.89
N MET A 31 -0.48 -7.62 2.08
CA MET A 31 -0.29 -6.89 0.84
C MET A 31 -1.31 -7.35 -0.21
N VAL A 32 -1.73 -6.42 -1.05
CA VAL A 32 -2.56 -6.71 -2.21
C VAL A 32 -1.77 -6.46 -3.48
N LYS A 33 -2.16 -7.11 -4.56
CA LYS A 33 -1.55 -6.91 -5.86
C LYS A 33 -2.17 -5.67 -6.52
N LEU A 34 -1.33 -4.70 -6.83
CA LEU A 34 -1.70 -3.48 -7.54
C LEU A 34 -1.12 -3.56 -8.95
N GLU A 35 -1.97 -3.45 -9.97
CA GLU A 35 -1.56 -3.59 -11.37
C GLU A 35 -2.00 -2.39 -12.19
N ASN A 36 -1.12 -2.00 -13.11
CA ASN A 36 -1.42 -0.96 -14.11
C ASN A 36 -1.92 0.35 -13.50
N VAL A 37 -1.35 0.73 -12.37
CA VAL A 37 -1.64 2.02 -11.75
C VAL A 37 -0.89 3.09 -12.55
N VAL A 38 -1.61 4.00 -13.17
CA VAL A 38 -1.01 5.05 -13.99
C VAL A 38 -0.72 6.27 -13.13
N GLY A 39 0.56 6.63 -13.03
CA GLY A 39 1.00 7.74 -12.21
C GLY A 39 1.86 8.72 -12.97
N VAL A 40 1.73 10.00 -12.59
CA VAL A 40 2.56 11.09 -13.10
C VAL A 40 3.64 11.37 -12.04
N TYR A 41 4.91 11.43 -12.49
CA TYR A 41 6.02 11.69 -11.57
C TYR A 41 6.02 13.16 -11.15
N LEU A 42 6.03 13.39 -9.84
CA LEU A 42 5.91 14.73 -9.27
C LEU A 42 7.25 15.44 -9.11
N GLY A 43 8.36 14.77 -9.40
CA GLY A 43 9.69 15.36 -9.24
C GLY A 43 10.19 15.42 -7.81
N THR A 44 9.50 14.82 -6.85
CA THR A 44 9.98 14.70 -5.47
C THR A 44 11.24 13.84 -5.45
N GLU A 45 12.29 14.31 -4.80
CA GLU A 45 13.53 13.55 -4.70
C GLU A 45 13.27 12.18 -4.05
N PRO A 46 13.81 11.09 -4.63
CA PRO A 46 13.67 9.77 -4.03
C PRO A 46 14.33 9.72 -2.66
N THR A 47 13.71 9.03 -1.73
CA THR A 47 14.23 8.82 -0.38
C THR A 47 14.52 7.35 -0.16
N GLU A 48 15.59 7.04 0.59
CA GLU A 48 15.88 5.65 0.93
C GLU A 48 14.73 5.05 1.75
N HIS A 49 14.37 3.83 1.41
CA HIS A 49 13.33 3.08 2.12
C HIS A 49 13.98 2.07 3.07
N PHE A 50 13.57 2.14 4.34
CA PHE A 50 13.98 1.20 5.37
C PHE A 50 12.75 0.40 5.79
N PRO A 51 12.73 -0.92 5.50
CA PRO A 51 11.55 -1.73 5.79
C PRO A 51 11.31 -1.84 7.29
N LYS A 52 10.05 -2.03 7.67
CA LYS A 52 9.67 -2.29 9.04
C LYS A 52 10.13 -3.68 9.45
N LEU A 53 10.67 -3.78 10.67
CA LEU A 53 11.08 -5.06 11.23
C LEU A 53 9.86 -5.80 11.78
N LEU A 54 9.83 -7.10 11.52
CA LEU A 54 8.77 -7.99 12.00
C LEU A 54 9.36 -9.00 12.96
N ASP A 55 8.55 -9.43 13.94
CA ASP A 55 8.93 -10.54 14.81
C ASP A 55 8.69 -11.89 14.09
N SER A 56 8.98 -13.01 14.79
CA SER A 56 8.80 -14.35 14.24
C SER A 56 7.34 -14.68 13.90
N ASN A 57 6.37 -13.96 14.48
CA ASN A 57 4.94 -14.14 14.23
C ASN A 57 4.39 -13.20 13.16
N GLY A 58 5.23 -12.37 12.53
CA GLY A 58 4.83 -11.42 11.51
C GLY A 58 4.27 -10.10 12.07
N ASN A 59 4.36 -9.88 13.37
CA ASN A 59 3.95 -8.63 14.00
C ASN A 59 5.05 -7.59 13.90
N LYS A 60 4.67 -6.33 13.72
CA LYS A 60 5.62 -5.23 13.65
C LYS A 60 6.30 -5.02 14.99
N LEU A 61 7.63 -4.98 14.97
CA LEU A 61 8.41 -4.58 16.13
C LEU A 61 8.28 -3.09 16.35
N GLN A 62 8.17 -2.70 17.63
CA GLN A 62 8.04 -1.30 18.00
C GLN A 62 9.15 -0.91 18.97
N GLU A 63 9.58 0.35 18.89
CA GLU A 63 10.51 0.95 19.81
C GLU A 63 9.92 2.24 20.37
N GLU A 64 10.41 2.68 21.51
CA GLU A 64 9.98 3.92 22.14
C GLU A 64 10.90 5.06 21.73
N LYS A 65 10.31 6.10 21.12
CA LYS A 65 11.02 7.33 20.73
C LYS A 65 10.26 8.52 21.25
N ASN A 66 10.90 9.35 22.06
CA ASN A 66 10.31 10.57 22.61
C ASN A 66 8.96 10.32 23.31
N GLY A 67 8.83 9.23 24.04
CA GLY A 67 7.59 8.85 24.74
C GLY A 67 6.50 8.26 23.84
N ARG A 68 6.77 8.01 22.57
CA ARG A 68 5.82 7.42 21.62
C ARG A 68 6.33 6.07 21.11
N LYS A 69 5.42 5.13 20.95
CA LYS A 69 5.74 3.87 20.28
C LYS A 69 5.72 4.08 18.77
N VAL A 70 6.84 3.78 18.13
CA VAL A 70 6.99 3.84 16.67
C VAL A 70 7.44 2.49 16.15
N ASP A 71 7.08 2.19 14.90
CA ASP A 71 7.52 0.95 14.25
C ASP A 71 9.04 0.96 14.07
N LYS A 72 9.70 -0.12 14.51
CA LYS A 72 11.13 -0.28 14.36
C LYS A 72 11.45 -0.61 12.91
N ARG A 73 12.43 0.10 12.34
CA ARG A 73 12.84 -0.09 10.96
C ARG A 73 14.21 -0.72 10.87
N SER A 74 14.46 -1.43 9.77
CA SER A 74 15.76 -1.99 9.46
C SER A 74 16.81 -0.88 9.35
N GLU A 75 18.04 -1.18 9.73
CA GLU A 75 19.18 -0.29 9.51
C GLU A 75 19.65 -0.32 8.05
N THR A 76 19.26 -1.35 7.31
CA THR A 76 19.62 -1.54 5.91
C THR A 76 18.47 -1.13 5.01
N SER A 77 18.75 -0.29 4.03
CA SER A 77 17.79 0.12 3.02
C SER A 77 17.53 -1.03 2.03
N ASP A 78 16.27 -1.20 1.62
CA ASP A 78 15.89 -2.16 0.58
C ASP A 78 15.62 -1.48 -0.77
N GLY A 79 15.78 -0.19 -0.87
CA GLY A 79 15.58 0.55 -2.10
C GLY A 79 15.28 2.03 -1.87
N TRP A 80 14.62 2.61 -2.87
CA TRP A 80 14.32 4.03 -2.92
C TRP A 80 12.82 4.24 -3.13
N THR A 81 12.25 5.18 -2.42
CA THR A 81 10.83 5.53 -2.54
C THR A 81 10.66 6.69 -3.50
N TYR A 82 9.85 6.47 -4.53
CA TYR A 82 9.45 7.48 -5.52
C TYR A 82 7.99 7.85 -5.33
N THR A 83 7.65 9.09 -5.56
CA THR A 83 6.29 9.61 -5.36
C THR A 83 5.66 10.05 -6.69
N PHE A 84 4.45 9.54 -6.94
CA PHE A 84 3.67 9.84 -8.13
C PHE A 84 2.27 10.32 -7.72
N ALA A 85 1.57 10.98 -8.63
CA ALA A 85 0.14 11.22 -8.52
C ALA A 85 -0.60 10.35 -9.52
N GLU A 86 -1.64 9.64 -9.07
CA GLU A 86 -2.47 8.84 -9.97
C GLU A 86 -3.12 9.75 -11.01
N PHE A 87 -2.98 9.38 -12.27
CA PHE A 87 -3.64 10.08 -13.37
C PHE A 87 -5.16 9.97 -13.18
N SER A 88 -5.87 11.03 -13.28
CA SER A 88 -7.31 11.20 -13.12
C SER A 88 -7.80 11.48 -11.67
N THR A 89 -7.27 10.85 -10.65
CA THR A 89 -7.76 11.02 -9.27
C THR A 89 -6.83 11.86 -8.40
N CYS A 90 -5.57 12.04 -8.82
CA CYS A 90 -4.49 12.67 -8.04
C CYS A 90 -4.20 11.97 -6.71
N LYS A 91 -4.61 10.71 -6.57
CA LYS A 91 -4.26 9.88 -5.42
C LYS A 91 -2.73 9.73 -5.36
N THR A 92 -2.15 9.84 -4.18
CA THR A 92 -0.71 9.69 -4.02
C THR A 92 -0.31 8.23 -4.23
N ILE A 93 0.74 8.00 -5.03
CA ILE A 93 1.32 6.67 -5.23
C ILE A 93 2.77 6.75 -4.79
N LYS A 94 3.14 5.93 -3.81
CA LYS A 94 4.54 5.74 -3.42
C LYS A 94 4.97 4.34 -3.80
N ILE A 95 6.12 4.23 -4.45
CA ILE A 95 6.68 2.94 -4.86
C ILE A 95 8.11 2.81 -4.33
N VAL A 96 8.48 1.59 -3.95
CA VAL A 96 9.85 1.26 -3.54
C VAL A 96 10.50 0.48 -4.66
N LEU A 97 11.60 1.01 -5.19
CA LEU A 97 12.41 0.37 -6.21
C LEU A 97 13.77 0.00 -5.63
N SER A 98 14.20 -1.23 -5.85
CA SER A 98 15.50 -1.72 -5.37
C SER A 98 16.68 -1.03 -6.06
N ASN A 99 16.48 -0.59 -7.30
CA ASN A 99 17.48 0.15 -8.07
C ASN A 99 16.93 1.51 -8.47
N PRO A 100 17.76 2.55 -8.52
CA PRO A 100 17.32 3.86 -9.00
C PRO A 100 16.71 3.78 -10.40
N ALA A 101 15.56 4.41 -10.59
CA ALA A 101 14.89 4.49 -11.87
C ALA A 101 15.09 5.87 -12.51
N ASN A 102 15.23 5.88 -13.83
CA ASN A 102 15.31 7.12 -14.58
C ASN A 102 13.89 7.60 -14.92
N VAL A 103 13.31 8.39 -14.04
CA VAL A 103 11.97 8.96 -14.21
C VAL A 103 12.08 10.46 -14.46
N GLN A 104 11.22 10.95 -15.34
CA GLN A 104 11.21 12.36 -15.73
C GLN A 104 10.05 13.09 -15.08
N LEU A 105 10.29 14.32 -14.67
CA LEU A 105 9.24 15.19 -14.11
C LEU A 105 8.08 15.27 -15.09
N MET A 106 6.86 15.09 -14.59
CA MET A 106 5.61 15.06 -15.35
C MET A 106 5.50 13.90 -16.33
N GLY A 107 6.47 12.99 -16.37
CA GLY A 107 6.36 11.75 -17.14
C GLY A 107 5.28 10.86 -16.57
N THR A 108 4.63 10.09 -17.43
CA THR A 108 3.55 9.18 -17.05
C THR A 108 4.02 7.74 -17.16
N TYR A 109 3.77 6.96 -16.10
CA TYR A 109 4.27 5.60 -15.96
C TYR A 109 3.18 4.65 -15.49
N LYS A 110 3.27 3.39 -15.90
CA LYS A 110 2.48 2.30 -15.32
C LYS A 110 3.26 1.68 -14.17
N LEU A 111 2.61 1.58 -13.03
CA LEU A 111 3.21 1.08 -11.79
C LEU A 111 2.45 -0.17 -11.36
N SER A 112 3.20 -1.21 -10.99
CA SER A 112 2.62 -2.47 -10.53
C SER A 112 3.49 -3.05 -9.43
N GLY A 113 2.90 -3.88 -8.59
CA GLY A 113 3.60 -4.58 -7.54
C GLY A 113 2.69 -4.97 -6.39
N LEU A 114 3.30 -5.44 -5.31
CA LEU A 114 2.60 -5.81 -4.09
C LEU A 114 2.71 -4.66 -3.08
N GLY A 115 1.60 -4.28 -2.51
CA GLY A 115 1.60 -3.18 -1.56
C GLY A 115 0.26 -2.97 -0.88
N TYR A 116 -0.01 -1.74 -0.51
CA TYR A 116 -1.16 -1.39 0.32
C TYR A 116 -1.98 -0.30 -0.34
N ASP A 117 -3.31 -0.44 -0.28
CA ASP A 117 -4.23 0.64 -0.57
C ASP A 117 -4.60 1.30 0.75
N ILE A 118 -3.96 2.42 1.05
CA ILE A 118 -4.13 3.14 2.31
C ILE A 118 -5.23 4.18 2.12
N LYS A 119 -6.46 3.80 2.40
CA LYS A 119 -7.63 4.65 2.17
C LYS A 119 -7.65 5.89 3.07
N SER A 120 -7.20 5.76 4.30
CA SER A 120 -7.15 6.88 5.23
C SER A 120 -6.18 7.98 4.79
N GLY A 121 -5.13 7.62 4.07
CA GLY A 121 -4.14 8.57 3.53
C GLY A 121 -4.34 8.88 2.07
N ASN A 122 -5.37 8.35 1.43
CA ASN A 122 -5.60 8.48 -0.02
C ASN A 122 -4.34 8.14 -0.82
N MET A 123 -3.76 6.96 -0.56
CA MET A 123 -2.44 6.60 -1.08
C MET A 123 -2.36 5.12 -1.43
N TYR A 124 -1.68 4.81 -2.53
CA TYR A 124 -1.13 3.48 -2.80
C TYR A 124 0.33 3.45 -2.37
N PHE A 125 0.72 2.40 -1.69
CA PHE A 125 2.12 2.15 -1.34
C PHE A 125 2.54 0.80 -1.87
N ILE A 126 3.37 0.79 -2.91
CA ILE A 126 3.85 -0.42 -3.58
C ILE A 126 5.25 -0.71 -3.08
N GLU A 127 5.42 -1.81 -2.37
CA GLU A 127 6.65 -2.09 -1.63
C GLU A 127 7.47 -3.25 -2.23
N LYS A 128 6.79 -4.29 -2.76
CA LYS A 128 7.46 -5.50 -3.25
C LYS A 128 7.11 -5.76 -4.71
N ASP A 129 8.05 -6.41 -5.40
CA ASP A 129 7.89 -6.81 -6.80
C ASP A 129 7.46 -5.64 -7.69
N THR A 130 7.99 -4.46 -7.38
CA THR A 130 7.63 -3.22 -8.05
C THR A 130 8.17 -3.19 -9.46
N THR A 131 7.29 -2.92 -10.41
CA THR A 131 7.65 -2.69 -11.80
C THR A 131 7.19 -1.32 -12.25
N ILE A 132 7.99 -0.69 -13.08
CA ILE A 132 7.68 0.61 -13.66
C ILE A 132 7.94 0.55 -15.17
N THR A 133 6.94 0.95 -15.94
CA THR A 133 7.03 1.02 -17.41
C THR A 133 6.46 2.33 -17.90
N ASN A 134 6.89 2.78 -19.07
CA ASN A 134 6.31 3.97 -19.68
C ASN A 134 4.84 3.72 -20.05
N TYR A 135 4.05 4.74 -19.84
CA TYR A 135 2.64 4.72 -20.26
C TYR A 135 2.47 5.24 -21.66
#